data_5a56e9fb02dc3fb76c5aa54cd973fad9
#
_entry.id   5a56e9fb02dc3fb76c5aa54cd973fad9
#
_cell.length_a   1.000
_cell.length_b   1.000
_cell.length_c   1.000
_cell.angle_alpha   90.00
_cell.angle_beta   90.00
_cell.angle_gamma   90.00
#
_symmetry.space_group_name_H-M   'P 1'
#
loop_
_entity.id
_entity.type
_entity.pdbx_description
1 polymer ?
#
loop_
_entity_poly.entity_id
_entity_poly.type
_entity_poly.pdbx_seq_one_letter_code
_entity_poly.pdbx_strand_id
1 'polypeptide(L)'
;MADALQHGYSAASDLFIEMEAAQYTKTGQGACGDDVRFMTVEKENRHLVALSDGLGSGVKANVLATMTTSMAIKFLESNVPMLEAVEIIMDSLPICEVRKIGYATFSLFDFRLGGKARISEMGNPGYIHLRGTEEIAPLKDEQIASSHWPDREVRKCEADFRAGDRIIMCSDGVTQSGLGVRKDMKFGWRRSGVLKFAQGKIASDPDISARDLSAAIAREALFLTPGGCKDDISCVVCYLRHPRVMRVLTGPPFYKEHDADYARKATLGFDHVVICGGTTANIMERELGVKVKVKLSDMKSSGGLPPVGTMEGVGIATEGILTLGRVLSALEQMRPPEREPAAARAILERMMRHDRIEFVIGTKVNESHQDPNIPQDLELRRSVVKRIASALEKNYRKKVTIDYY
;
A
#
# COMPACT_ATOMS: atom_id res chain seq x y z
N MET A 1 -7.55 33.89 -16.18
CA MET A 1 -8.79 33.26 -16.56
C MET A 1 -8.46 31.81 -16.87
N ALA A 2 -8.65 30.98 -15.90
CA ALA A 2 -8.33 29.56 -15.98
C ALA A 2 -9.62 28.84 -16.33
N ASP A 3 -9.68 28.24 -17.51
CA ASP A 3 -10.78 27.33 -17.86
C ASP A 3 -10.29 25.91 -17.67
N ALA A 4 -10.77 25.32 -16.59
CA ALA A 4 -10.52 23.93 -16.25
C ALA A 4 -11.30 23.06 -17.23
N LEU A 5 -10.57 22.29 -18.02
CA LEU A 5 -11.11 21.17 -18.79
C LEU A 5 -11.55 20.09 -17.79
N GLN A 6 -12.85 20.16 -17.44
CA GLN A 6 -13.57 19.09 -16.75
C GLN A 6 -13.67 17.87 -17.67
N HIS A 7 -12.82 16.89 -17.44
CA HIS A 7 -13.16 15.52 -17.82
C HIS A 7 -14.05 14.98 -16.71
N GLY A 8 -15.30 14.69 -17.05
CA GLY A 8 -16.33 14.24 -16.14
C GLY A 8 -16.04 12.88 -15.53
N TYR A 9 -15.29 12.86 -14.44
CA TYR A 9 -15.27 11.74 -13.50
C TYR A 9 -16.30 12.02 -12.40
N SER A 10 -17.22 11.10 -12.23
CA SER A 10 -18.15 11.13 -11.08
C SER A 10 -17.31 11.12 -9.80
N ALA A 11 -17.43 12.14 -8.97
CA ALA A 11 -16.57 12.38 -7.80
C ALA A 11 -16.49 11.21 -6.78
N ALA A 12 -17.44 10.26 -6.81
CA ALA A 12 -17.45 9.08 -5.97
C ALA A 12 -16.76 7.86 -6.61
N SER A 13 -16.58 7.81 -7.93
CA SER A 13 -16.03 6.66 -8.65
C SER A 13 -14.49 6.64 -8.73
N ASP A 14 -13.83 7.72 -8.31
CA ASP A 14 -12.38 7.90 -8.46
C ASP A 14 -11.62 7.90 -7.11
N LEU A 15 -12.19 7.30 -6.08
CA LEU A 15 -11.50 7.10 -4.81
C LEU A 15 -10.77 5.77 -4.80
N PHE A 16 -9.67 5.74 -4.07
CA PHE A 16 -8.82 4.58 -3.83
C PHE A 16 -8.62 4.41 -2.33
N ILE A 17 -8.70 3.19 -1.87
CA ILE A 17 -8.33 2.85 -0.50
C ILE A 17 -6.98 2.13 -0.48
N GLU A 18 -6.02 2.74 0.16
CA GLU A 18 -4.72 2.13 0.45
C GLU A 18 -4.80 1.42 1.80
N MET A 19 -4.58 0.11 1.82
CA MET A 19 -4.62 -0.72 3.03
C MET A 19 -3.27 -1.39 3.20
N GLU A 20 -2.55 -1.06 4.25
CA GLU A 20 -1.22 -1.58 4.50
C GLU A 20 -1.02 -1.92 5.98
N ALA A 21 -0.12 -2.86 6.23
CA ALA A 21 0.27 -3.25 7.58
C ALA A 21 1.79 -3.29 7.75
N ALA A 22 2.23 -3.02 8.96
CA ALA A 22 3.61 -3.26 9.39
C ALA A 22 3.61 -4.09 10.66
N GLN A 23 4.46 -5.12 10.69
CA GLN A 23 4.55 -6.07 11.79
C GLN A 23 5.99 -6.31 12.23
N TYR A 24 6.20 -6.50 13.52
CA TYR A 24 7.45 -6.99 14.10
C TYR A 24 7.13 -8.14 15.05
N THR A 25 7.85 -9.23 14.85
CA THR A 25 7.70 -10.43 15.66
C THR A 25 8.35 -10.25 17.03
N LYS A 26 7.73 -10.76 18.08
CA LYS A 26 8.26 -10.85 19.43
C LYS A 26 9.65 -11.43 19.44
N THR A 27 10.56 -10.80 20.18
CA THR A 27 11.95 -11.21 20.24
C THR A 27 12.10 -12.66 20.73
N GLY A 28 12.85 -13.46 19.97
CA GLY A 28 13.08 -14.87 20.26
C GLY A 28 12.00 -15.82 19.73
N GLN A 29 10.98 -15.32 19.02
CA GLN A 29 9.98 -16.16 18.37
C GLN A 29 10.27 -16.29 16.86
N GLY A 30 9.97 -17.46 16.31
CA GLY A 30 10.14 -17.76 14.88
C GLY A 30 8.96 -17.34 14.00
N ALA A 31 7.82 -16.97 14.61
CA ALA A 31 6.61 -16.51 13.91
C ALA A 31 5.93 -15.40 14.71
N CYS A 32 5.35 -14.44 14.01
CA CYS A 32 4.50 -13.41 14.60
C CYS A 32 3.21 -14.05 15.09
N GLY A 33 2.82 -13.79 16.34
CA GLY A 33 1.57 -14.27 16.93
C GLY A 33 0.35 -13.55 16.37
N ASP A 34 0.54 -12.36 15.78
CA ASP A 34 -0.50 -11.60 15.12
C ASP A 34 -0.65 -12.02 13.65
N ASP A 35 -1.86 -11.91 13.11
CA ASP A 35 -2.14 -12.06 11.68
C ASP A 35 -2.96 -10.88 11.15
N VAL A 36 -2.65 -10.45 9.93
CA VAL A 36 -3.38 -9.39 9.22
C VAL A 36 -3.79 -9.90 7.85
N ARG A 37 -5.07 -9.75 7.53
CA ARG A 37 -5.60 -10.09 6.21
C ARG A 37 -6.34 -8.93 5.58
N PHE A 38 -6.14 -8.82 4.27
CA PHE A 38 -6.82 -7.88 3.40
C PHE A 38 -7.60 -8.62 2.33
N MET A 39 -8.79 -8.13 1.99
CA MET A 39 -9.57 -8.63 0.87
C MET A 39 -10.27 -7.48 0.16
N THR A 40 -10.26 -7.52 -1.17
CA THR A 40 -11.08 -6.62 -2.00
C THR A 40 -12.09 -7.46 -2.76
N VAL A 41 -13.37 -7.12 -2.60
CA VAL A 41 -14.48 -7.70 -3.36
C VAL A 41 -14.78 -6.76 -4.51
N GLU A 42 -14.10 -6.95 -5.64
CA GLU A 42 -14.09 -6.02 -6.79
C GLU A 42 -15.50 -5.69 -7.29
N LYS A 43 -16.39 -6.70 -7.39
CA LYS A 43 -17.76 -6.52 -7.88
C LYS A 43 -18.60 -5.56 -7.02
N GLU A 44 -18.24 -5.41 -5.74
CA GLU A 44 -18.95 -4.60 -4.76
C GLU A 44 -18.22 -3.31 -4.40
N ASN A 45 -17.03 -3.07 -4.95
CA ASN A 45 -16.11 -2.03 -4.50
C ASN A 45 -15.98 -2.03 -2.96
N ARG A 46 -15.83 -3.22 -2.38
CA ARG A 46 -15.83 -3.45 -0.94
C ARG A 46 -14.45 -3.93 -0.50
N HIS A 47 -13.98 -3.36 0.59
CA HIS A 47 -12.65 -3.58 1.13
C HIS A 47 -12.78 -4.08 2.57
N LEU A 48 -12.13 -5.18 2.85
CA LEU A 48 -12.17 -5.87 4.13
C LEU A 48 -10.77 -5.98 4.71
N VAL A 49 -10.66 -5.74 6.01
CA VAL A 49 -9.41 -5.98 6.76
C VAL A 49 -9.75 -6.70 8.05
N ALA A 50 -8.91 -7.65 8.41
CA ALA A 50 -8.93 -8.30 9.71
C ALA A 50 -7.52 -8.27 10.32
N LEU A 51 -7.41 -7.78 11.54
CA LEU A 51 -6.24 -7.88 12.40
C LEU A 51 -6.62 -8.73 13.60
N SER A 52 -5.82 -9.74 13.93
CA SER A 52 -6.00 -10.57 15.12
C SER A 52 -4.67 -10.78 15.83
N ASP A 53 -4.69 -10.71 17.15
CA ASP A 53 -3.62 -11.14 18.03
C ASP A 53 -4.04 -12.47 18.65
N GLY A 54 -3.21 -13.50 18.45
CA GLY A 54 -3.43 -14.85 18.95
C GLY A 54 -2.95 -15.01 20.38
N LEU A 55 -3.72 -15.70 21.22
CA LEU A 55 -3.35 -15.94 22.61
C LEU A 55 -2.01 -16.69 22.74
N GLY A 56 -1.05 -16.05 23.39
CA GLY A 56 0.26 -16.65 23.67
C GLY A 56 1.38 -16.00 22.84
N SER A 57 2.23 -16.80 22.22
CA SER A 57 3.30 -16.31 21.35
C SER A 57 3.79 -17.38 20.38
N GLY A 58 4.45 -16.97 19.31
CA GLY A 58 5.04 -17.85 18.31
C GLY A 58 3.99 -18.62 17.49
N VAL A 59 4.34 -19.81 17.04
CA VAL A 59 3.54 -20.60 16.08
C VAL A 59 2.10 -20.86 16.55
N LYS A 60 1.89 -21.15 17.84
CA LYS A 60 0.53 -21.43 18.36
C LYS A 60 -0.36 -20.18 18.28
N ALA A 61 0.15 -19.03 18.70
CA ALA A 61 -0.55 -17.75 18.60
C ALA A 61 -0.82 -17.42 17.13
N ASN A 62 0.18 -17.59 16.27
CA ASN A 62 0.03 -17.38 14.82
C ASN A 62 -1.11 -18.22 14.21
N VAL A 63 -1.20 -19.50 14.57
CA VAL A 63 -2.28 -20.38 14.09
C VAL A 63 -3.65 -19.83 14.50
N LEU A 64 -3.81 -19.45 15.78
CA LEU A 64 -5.08 -18.87 16.28
C LEU A 64 -5.44 -17.57 15.57
N ALA A 65 -4.50 -16.64 15.44
CA ALA A 65 -4.71 -15.38 14.74
C ALA A 65 -5.07 -15.61 13.27
N THR A 66 -4.35 -16.52 12.60
CA THR A 66 -4.59 -16.88 11.19
C THR A 66 -5.97 -17.51 10.98
N MET A 67 -6.41 -18.38 11.88
CA MET A 67 -7.77 -18.95 11.84
C MET A 67 -8.82 -17.85 12.02
N THR A 68 -8.66 -17.00 13.02
CA THR A 68 -9.56 -15.88 13.31
C THR A 68 -9.71 -14.94 12.13
N THR A 69 -8.61 -14.46 11.57
CA THR A 69 -8.65 -13.52 10.41
C THR A 69 -9.22 -14.18 9.17
N SER A 70 -8.91 -15.48 8.93
CA SER A 70 -9.44 -16.24 7.78
C SER A 70 -10.96 -16.40 7.87
N MET A 71 -11.47 -16.82 9.03
CA MET A 71 -12.90 -16.96 9.27
C MET A 71 -13.60 -15.60 9.17
N ALA A 72 -13.06 -14.59 9.84
CA ALA A 72 -13.65 -13.24 9.84
C ALA A 72 -13.79 -12.68 8.41
N ILE A 73 -12.74 -12.75 7.59
CA ILE A 73 -12.81 -12.29 6.20
C ILE A 73 -13.85 -13.07 5.40
N LYS A 74 -13.94 -14.40 5.57
CA LYS A 74 -14.92 -15.24 4.87
C LYS A 74 -16.36 -14.93 5.28
N PHE A 75 -16.60 -14.72 6.57
CA PHE A 75 -17.93 -14.36 7.05
C PHE A 75 -18.34 -12.96 6.56
N LEU A 76 -17.43 -11.98 6.61
CA LEU A 76 -17.67 -10.64 6.08
C LEU A 76 -17.97 -10.68 4.58
N GLU A 77 -17.17 -11.40 3.79
CA GLU A 77 -17.37 -11.60 2.35
C GLU A 77 -18.76 -12.18 2.07
N SER A 78 -19.18 -13.16 2.87
CA SER A 78 -20.48 -13.84 2.75
C SER A 78 -21.66 -13.06 3.34
N ASN A 79 -21.44 -11.84 3.84
CA ASN A 79 -22.42 -11.00 4.50
C ASN A 79 -23.09 -11.64 5.74
N VAL A 80 -22.38 -12.54 6.43
CA VAL A 80 -22.85 -13.07 7.72
C VAL A 80 -22.98 -11.92 8.73
N PRO A 81 -24.07 -11.86 9.51
CA PRO A 81 -24.20 -10.86 10.57
C PRO A 81 -23.02 -10.91 11.53
N MET A 82 -22.49 -9.73 11.88
CA MET A 82 -21.22 -9.62 12.63
C MET A 82 -21.25 -10.37 13.96
N LEU A 83 -22.33 -10.30 14.70
CA LEU A 83 -22.43 -11.01 15.99
C LEU A 83 -22.38 -12.53 15.80
N GLU A 84 -23.14 -13.05 14.85
CA GLU A 84 -23.12 -14.48 14.48
C GLU A 84 -21.74 -14.92 14.04
N ALA A 85 -21.04 -14.12 13.19
CA ALA A 85 -19.68 -14.39 12.77
C ALA A 85 -18.72 -14.47 13.97
N VAL A 86 -18.83 -13.55 14.93
CA VAL A 86 -18.00 -13.54 16.13
C VAL A 86 -18.27 -14.77 16.99
N GLU A 87 -19.54 -15.14 17.22
CA GLU A 87 -19.91 -16.33 17.99
C GLU A 87 -19.35 -17.61 17.34
N ILE A 88 -19.52 -17.78 16.03
CA ILE A 88 -18.94 -18.91 15.29
C ILE A 88 -17.41 -18.95 15.40
N ILE A 89 -16.75 -17.79 15.28
CA ILE A 89 -15.30 -17.72 15.42
C ILE A 89 -14.88 -18.18 16.81
N MET A 90 -15.51 -17.65 17.85
CA MET A 90 -15.19 -17.98 19.24
C MET A 90 -15.45 -19.46 19.56
N ASP A 91 -16.54 -20.03 19.06
CA ASP A 91 -16.87 -21.46 19.25
C ASP A 91 -15.91 -22.37 18.49
N SER A 92 -15.33 -21.91 17.39
CA SER A 92 -14.39 -22.68 16.54
C SER A 92 -12.94 -22.65 17.00
N LEU A 93 -12.56 -21.69 17.85
CA LEU A 93 -11.18 -21.57 18.31
C LEU A 93 -10.85 -22.63 19.35
N PRO A 94 -9.68 -23.30 19.24
CA PRO A 94 -9.26 -24.28 20.21
C PRO A 94 -9.06 -23.65 21.61
N ILE A 95 -9.60 -24.31 22.62
CA ILE A 95 -9.50 -23.87 24.01
C ILE A 95 -8.10 -24.18 24.56
N CYS A 96 -7.43 -23.17 25.12
CA CYS A 96 -6.15 -23.36 25.79
C CYS A 96 -6.36 -24.19 27.08
N GLU A 97 -5.75 -25.38 27.17
CA GLU A 97 -5.90 -26.29 28.34
C GLU A 97 -5.46 -25.63 29.65
N VAL A 98 -4.47 -24.73 29.60
CA VAL A 98 -3.92 -24.07 30.80
C VAL A 98 -4.81 -22.89 31.25
N ARG A 99 -5.27 -22.07 30.31
CA ARG A 99 -6.10 -20.89 30.61
C ARG A 99 -7.60 -21.15 30.46
N LYS A 100 -7.98 -22.32 29.96
CA LYS A 100 -9.35 -22.76 29.65
C LYS A 100 -10.16 -21.74 28.83
N ILE A 101 -9.49 -21.00 27.96
CA ILE A 101 -10.05 -19.97 27.12
C ILE A 101 -9.59 -20.20 25.69
N GLY A 102 -10.51 -20.36 24.75
CA GLY A 102 -10.23 -20.13 23.33
C GLY A 102 -10.33 -18.63 23.11
N TYR A 103 -9.23 -17.98 22.76
CA TYR A 103 -9.23 -16.54 22.66
C TYR A 103 -8.28 -16.03 21.60
N ALA A 104 -8.81 -15.20 20.76
CA ALA A 104 -8.04 -14.28 19.92
C ALA A 104 -8.74 -12.92 19.96
N THR A 105 -7.98 -11.86 20.00
CA THR A 105 -8.52 -10.51 19.81
C THR A 105 -8.74 -10.29 18.32
N PHE A 106 -9.58 -9.35 17.95
CA PHE A 106 -9.66 -8.93 16.55
C PHE A 106 -10.10 -7.47 16.42
N SER A 107 -9.66 -6.87 15.31
CA SER A 107 -10.20 -5.63 14.75
C SER A 107 -10.55 -5.88 13.30
N LEU A 108 -11.80 -5.66 12.94
CA LEU A 108 -12.36 -5.87 11.61
C LEU A 108 -12.76 -4.53 11.02
N PHE A 109 -12.41 -4.32 9.76
CA PHE A 109 -12.81 -3.16 8.98
C PHE A 109 -13.53 -3.64 7.72
N ASP A 110 -14.69 -3.06 7.45
CA ASP A 110 -15.53 -3.35 6.30
C ASP A 110 -16.02 -2.04 5.71
N PHE A 111 -15.54 -1.74 4.53
CA PHE A 111 -15.86 -0.50 3.84
C PHE A 111 -16.27 -0.75 2.39
N ARG A 112 -17.43 -0.24 2.02
CA ARG A 112 -17.88 -0.18 0.64
C ARG A 112 -17.71 1.24 0.13
N LEU A 113 -17.04 1.41 -1.01
CA LEU A 113 -16.75 2.73 -1.57
C LEU A 113 -18.05 3.53 -1.76
N GLY A 114 -18.08 4.76 -1.27
CA GLY A 114 -19.28 5.60 -1.25
C GLY A 114 -20.25 5.33 -0.09
N GLY A 115 -19.94 4.36 0.80
CA GLY A 115 -20.71 4.05 1.99
C GLY A 115 -20.04 4.49 3.29
N LYS A 116 -20.57 4.00 4.40
CA LYS A 116 -19.95 4.14 5.72
C LYS A 116 -18.96 3.01 5.96
N ALA A 117 -17.90 3.27 6.72
CA ALA A 117 -17.03 2.23 7.22
C ALA A 117 -17.64 1.60 8.47
N ARG A 118 -17.60 0.27 8.55
CA ARG A 118 -18.00 -0.50 9.72
C ARG A 118 -16.76 -1.09 10.37
N ILE A 119 -16.61 -0.87 11.65
CA ILE A 119 -15.49 -1.39 12.42
C ILE A 119 -16.06 -2.24 13.56
N SER A 120 -15.46 -3.40 13.78
CA SER A 120 -15.82 -4.28 14.91
C SER A 120 -14.56 -4.74 15.60
N GLU A 121 -14.54 -4.59 16.92
CA GLU A 121 -13.35 -4.83 17.75
C GLU A 121 -13.70 -5.70 18.95
N MET A 122 -12.83 -6.62 19.29
CA MET A 122 -12.86 -7.40 20.51
C MET A 122 -11.45 -7.59 21.04
N GLY A 123 -11.17 -7.06 22.23
CA GLY A 123 -9.90 -7.27 22.94
C GLY A 123 -8.71 -6.43 22.44
N ASN A 124 -8.70 -5.96 21.20
CA ASN A 124 -7.68 -5.06 20.68
C ASN A 124 -7.86 -3.63 21.19
N PRO A 125 -6.80 -2.80 21.18
CA PRO A 125 -6.92 -1.37 21.39
C PRO A 125 -7.89 -0.74 20.39
N GLY A 126 -8.73 0.18 20.85
CA GLY A 126 -9.72 0.84 20.00
C GLY A 126 -9.05 1.56 18.81
N TYR A 127 -9.64 1.44 17.63
CA TYR A 127 -9.14 2.08 16.41
C TYR A 127 -9.03 3.61 16.55
N ILE A 128 -8.23 4.21 15.68
CA ILE A 128 -8.08 5.67 15.57
C ILE A 128 -8.59 6.08 14.19
N HIS A 129 -9.48 7.07 14.13
CA HIS A 129 -9.95 7.67 12.90
C HIS A 129 -9.45 9.11 12.82
N LEU A 130 -8.63 9.42 11.81
CA LEU A 130 -8.06 10.74 11.58
C LEU A 130 -8.53 11.32 10.25
N ARG A 131 -8.96 12.57 10.28
CA ARG A 131 -9.18 13.45 9.13
C ARG A 131 -8.16 14.57 9.20
N GLY A 132 -7.12 14.49 8.35
CA GLY A 132 -5.92 15.26 8.59
C GLY A 132 -5.34 14.92 9.97
N THR A 133 -5.20 15.90 10.83
CA THR A 133 -4.71 15.73 12.22
C THR A 133 -5.83 15.67 13.26
N GLU A 134 -7.10 15.77 12.87
CA GLU A 134 -8.24 15.73 13.77
C GLU A 134 -8.72 14.30 13.99
N GLU A 135 -8.94 13.92 15.24
CA GLU A 135 -9.57 12.64 15.57
C GLU A 135 -11.09 12.75 15.41
N ILE A 136 -11.67 11.85 14.61
CA ILE A 136 -13.09 11.82 14.29
C ILE A 136 -13.79 10.77 15.13
N ALA A 137 -14.83 11.18 15.84
CA ALA A 137 -15.68 10.26 16.59
C ALA A 137 -16.52 9.37 15.65
N PRO A 138 -16.84 8.14 16.06
CA PRO A 138 -17.74 7.29 15.30
C PRO A 138 -19.16 7.89 15.23
N LEU A 139 -19.88 7.61 14.15
CA LEU A 139 -21.31 7.96 13.99
C LEU A 139 -22.19 7.13 14.92
N LYS A 140 -21.79 5.88 15.12
CA LYS A 140 -22.40 4.94 16.07
C LYS A 140 -21.30 4.18 16.78
N ASP A 141 -21.49 3.93 18.05
CA ASP A 141 -20.59 3.19 18.94
C ASP A 141 -21.44 2.35 19.88
N GLU A 142 -21.49 1.06 19.63
CA GLU A 142 -22.34 0.12 20.35
C GLU A 142 -21.46 -1.00 20.93
N GLN A 143 -21.67 -1.31 22.20
CA GLN A 143 -21.12 -2.53 22.80
C GLN A 143 -22.19 -3.61 22.81
N ILE A 144 -21.86 -4.76 22.25
CA ILE A 144 -22.76 -5.90 22.13
C ILE A 144 -22.16 -7.06 22.91
N ALA A 145 -22.87 -7.51 23.93
CA ALA A 145 -22.53 -8.74 24.66
C ALA A 145 -23.01 -9.97 23.89
N SER A 146 -22.16 -10.98 23.79
CA SER A 146 -22.58 -12.28 23.26
C SER A 146 -23.37 -13.06 24.31
N SER A 147 -24.44 -13.70 23.89
CA SER A 147 -25.22 -14.60 24.76
C SER A 147 -24.43 -15.90 25.10
N HIS A 148 -23.56 -16.33 24.21
CA HIS A 148 -22.72 -17.53 24.38
C HIS A 148 -21.46 -17.22 25.22
N TRP A 149 -20.96 -15.98 25.15
CA TRP A 149 -19.70 -15.55 25.77
C TRP A 149 -19.92 -14.29 26.60
N PRO A 150 -20.59 -14.38 27.79
CA PRO A 150 -21.02 -13.23 28.59
C PRO A 150 -19.87 -12.34 29.06
N ASP A 151 -18.64 -12.88 29.16
CA ASP A 151 -17.45 -12.11 29.54
C ASP A 151 -16.77 -11.43 28.32
N ARG A 152 -17.41 -11.46 27.15
CA ARG A 152 -16.88 -10.90 25.91
C ARG A 152 -17.80 -9.85 25.35
N GLU A 153 -17.25 -8.68 25.15
CA GLU A 153 -17.95 -7.57 24.53
C GLU A 153 -17.33 -7.28 23.16
N VAL A 154 -18.20 -7.16 22.17
CA VAL A 154 -17.83 -6.73 20.82
C VAL A 154 -18.23 -5.28 20.67
N ARG A 155 -17.27 -4.43 20.44
CA ARG A 155 -17.51 -3.04 20.08
C ARG A 155 -17.78 -2.95 18.59
N LYS A 156 -18.92 -2.37 18.21
CA LYS A 156 -19.34 -2.17 16.83
C LYS A 156 -19.48 -0.68 16.55
N CYS A 157 -18.74 -0.17 15.56
CA CYS A 157 -18.73 1.22 15.19
C CYS A 157 -19.12 1.44 13.72
N GLU A 158 -19.81 2.54 13.46
CA GLU A 158 -19.95 3.10 12.10
C GLU A 158 -19.16 4.40 12.03
N ALA A 159 -18.32 4.55 11.02
CA ALA A 159 -17.51 5.74 10.78
C ALA A 159 -17.89 6.42 9.45
N ASP A 160 -17.91 7.74 9.46
CA ASP A 160 -18.04 8.57 8.26
C ASP A 160 -16.66 8.70 7.60
N PHE A 161 -16.31 7.73 6.75
CA PHE A 161 -15.00 7.59 6.16
C PHE A 161 -14.95 8.27 4.79
N ARG A 162 -14.22 9.38 4.71
CA ARG A 162 -14.15 10.28 3.53
C ARG A 162 -12.74 10.34 2.94
N ALA A 163 -12.63 10.92 1.75
CA ALA A 163 -11.34 11.20 1.15
C ALA A 163 -10.45 12.05 2.08
N GLY A 164 -9.21 11.64 2.27
CA GLY A 164 -8.26 12.22 3.22
C GLY A 164 -8.23 11.52 4.60
N ASP A 165 -9.23 10.67 4.90
CA ASP A 165 -9.33 10.00 6.18
C ASP A 165 -8.41 8.78 6.27
N ARG A 166 -7.93 8.53 7.50
CA ARG A 166 -7.15 7.35 7.86
C ARG A 166 -7.78 6.63 9.05
N ILE A 167 -7.94 5.31 8.93
CA ILE A 167 -8.28 4.44 10.06
C ILE A 167 -7.05 3.62 10.41
N ILE A 168 -6.67 3.66 11.69
CA ILE A 168 -5.49 2.98 12.23
C ILE A 168 -5.98 1.96 13.25
N MET A 169 -5.59 0.71 13.09
CA MET A 169 -5.84 -0.41 14.01
C MET A 169 -4.51 -1.00 14.45
N CYS A 170 -4.39 -1.35 15.71
CA CYS A 170 -3.16 -1.89 16.29
C CYS A 170 -3.45 -3.08 17.19
N SER A 171 -2.50 -4.03 17.27
CA SER A 171 -2.46 -4.99 18.37
C SER A 171 -1.99 -4.30 19.66
N ASP A 172 -2.17 -4.96 20.78
CA ASP A 172 -1.83 -4.41 22.08
C ASP A 172 -0.29 -4.25 22.25
N GLY A 173 0.53 -5.04 21.55
CA GLY A 173 1.98 -4.88 21.55
C GLY A 173 2.45 -3.50 21.08
N VAL A 174 1.65 -2.80 20.24
CA VAL A 174 1.90 -1.39 19.89
C VAL A 174 1.62 -0.48 21.08
N THR A 175 0.45 -0.59 21.69
CA THR A 175 0.03 0.31 22.77
C THR A 175 0.72 0.03 24.09
N GLN A 176 1.19 -1.19 24.31
CA GLN A 176 1.96 -1.62 25.48
C GLN A 176 3.48 -1.38 25.32
N SER A 177 3.95 -0.91 24.17
CA SER A 177 5.36 -0.60 23.95
C SER A 177 5.93 0.31 25.05
N GLY A 178 7.14 0.01 25.54
CA GLY A 178 7.75 0.71 26.66
C GLY A 178 7.31 0.26 28.06
N LEU A 179 6.25 -0.55 28.18
CA LEU A 179 5.72 -1.05 29.45
C LEU A 179 6.79 -1.86 30.21
N GLY A 180 7.03 -1.47 31.46
CA GLY A 180 8.01 -2.15 32.34
C GLY A 180 9.48 -2.02 31.90
N VAL A 181 9.77 -1.17 30.90
CA VAL A 181 11.14 -0.88 30.42
C VAL A 181 11.46 0.60 30.63
N ARG A 182 10.53 1.47 30.31
CA ARG A 182 10.66 2.93 30.42
C ARG A 182 9.95 3.42 31.68
N LYS A 183 10.68 4.15 32.55
CA LYS A 183 10.13 4.72 33.81
C LYS A 183 9.03 5.77 33.56
N ASP A 184 9.12 6.48 32.43
CA ASP A 184 8.15 7.50 31.98
C ASP A 184 6.89 6.89 31.31
N MET A 185 6.91 5.58 31.03
CA MET A 185 5.82 4.86 30.35
C MET A 185 5.28 3.71 31.22
N LYS A 186 4.83 4.03 32.43
CA LYS A 186 4.31 3.03 33.41
C LYS A 186 3.17 2.16 32.87
N PHE A 187 2.44 2.64 31.88
CA PHE A 187 1.30 1.96 31.26
C PHE A 187 1.48 1.74 29.75
N GLY A 188 2.73 1.76 29.28
CA GLY A 188 3.08 1.67 27.88
C GLY A 188 2.81 2.96 27.12
N TRP A 189 2.90 2.87 25.80
CA TRP A 189 2.69 4.02 24.87
C TRP A 189 1.24 4.48 24.82
N ARG A 190 0.31 3.56 25.01
CA ARG A 190 -1.14 3.74 24.99
C ARG A 190 -1.67 4.20 23.63
N ARG A 191 -2.95 4.04 23.38
CA ARG A 191 -3.66 4.55 22.22
C ARG A 191 -3.45 6.06 22.01
N SER A 192 -3.44 6.84 23.11
CA SER A 192 -3.21 8.30 23.05
C SER A 192 -1.81 8.68 22.55
N GLY A 193 -0.81 7.88 22.84
CA GLY A 193 0.55 8.07 22.34
C GLY A 193 0.62 7.77 20.84
N VAL A 194 -0.01 6.68 20.40
CA VAL A 194 -0.13 6.32 18.98
C VAL A 194 -0.85 7.42 18.20
N LEU A 195 -1.97 7.93 18.75
CA LEU A 195 -2.73 9.04 18.17
C LEU A 195 -1.84 10.27 17.95
N LYS A 196 -1.15 10.75 18.99
CA LYS A 196 -0.28 11.93 18.91
C LYS A 196 0.85 11.74 17.91
N PHE A 197 1.44 10.56 17.88
CA PHE A 197 2.51 10.25 16.92
C PHE A 197 1.99 10.26 15.48
N ALA A 198 0.85 9.63 15.21
CA ALA A 198 0.22 9.63 13.90
C ALA A 198 -0.14 11.05 13.44
N GLN A 199 -0.74 11.86 14.33
CA GLN A 199 -1.02 13.28 14.09
C GLN A 199 0.25 14.06 13.70
N GLY A 200 1.36 13.86 14.42
CA GLY A 200 2.64 14.47 14.13
C GLY A 200 3.21 14.07 12.76
N LYS A 201 3.10 12.80 12.40
CA LYS A 201 3.52 12.31 11.08
C LYS A 201 2.69 12.91 9.95
N ILE A 202 1.38 12.95 10.11
CA ILE A 202 0.46 13.54 9.12
C ILE A 202 0.65 15.06 9.03
N ALA A 203 0.93 15.75 10.13
CA ALA A 203 1.22 17.18 10.10
C ALA A 203 2.51 17.50 9.33
N SER A 204 3.52 16.63 9.44
CA SER A 204 4.81 16.81 8.72
C SER A 204 4.73 16.37 7.25
N ASP A 205 3.89 15.42 6.93
CA ASP A 205 3.63 14.91 5.57
C ASP A 205 2.13 14.57 5.45
N PRO A 206 1.30 15.53 5.00
CA PRO A 206 -0.15 15.31 4.84
C PRO A 206 -0.50 14.18 3.89
N ASP A 207 0.40 13.88 2.94
CA ASP A 207 0.24 12.83 1.94
C ASP A 207 0.94 11.51 2.31
N ILE A 208 1.40 11.38 3.58
CA ILE A 208 2.03 10.13 4.03
C ILE A 208 1.15 8.92 3.71
N SER A 209 1.75 7.93 3.06
CA SER A 209 1.05 6.71 2.62
C SER A 209 0.62 5.85 3.81
N ALA A 210 -0.37 4.96 3.61
CA ALA A 210 -0.75 3.97 4.61
C ALA A 210 0.45 3.08 4.98
N ARG A 211 1.26 2.72 3.97
CA ARG A 211 2.49 1.94 4.15
C ARG A 211 3.50 2.65 5.04
N ASP A 212 3.81 3.91 4.73
CA ASP A 212 4.83 4.64 5.47
C ASP A 212 4.36 4.99 6.89
N LEU A 213 3.07 5.28 7.08
CA LEU A 213 2.50 5.58 8.38
C LEU A 213 2.44 4.32 9.27
N SER A 214 1.97 3.18 8.75
CA SER A 214 1.96 1.92 9.51
C SER A 214 3.37 1.49 9.91
N ALA A 215 4.33 1.59 8.97
CA ALA A 215 5.73 1.30 9.23
C ALA A 215 6.36 2.26 10.25
N ALA A 216 6.01 3.57 10.20
CA ALA A 216 6.49 4.54 11.18
C ALA A 216 5.97 4.24 12.59
N ILE A 217 4.67 3.92 12.74
CA ILE A 217 4.06 3.59 14.02
C ILE A 217 4.68 2.30 14.60
N ALA A 218 4.78 1.24 13.79
CA ALA A 218 5.35 -0.02 14.24
C ALA A 218 6.84 0.12 14.63
N ARG A 219 7.61 0.92 13.87
CA ARG A 219 9.02 1.22 14.18
C ARG A 219 9.17 2.03 15.47
N GLU A 220 8.30 3.00 15.71
CA GLU A 220 8.29 3.76 16.96
C GLU A 220 7.99 2.85 18.15
N ALA A 221 7.00 1.96 18.03
CA ALA A 221 6.69 0.98 19.05
C ALA A 221 7.90 0.10 19.38
N LEU A 222 8.64 -0.37 18.37
CA LEU A 222 9.89 -1.11 18.54
C LEU A 222 10.96 -0.27 19.26
N PHE A 223 11.13 1.00 18.85
CA PHE A 223 12.10 1.92 19.45
C PHE A 223 11.80 2.22 20.93
N LEU A 224 10.52 2.31 21.29
CA LEU A 224 10.08 2.52 22.67
C LEU A 224 10.37 1.33 23.59
N THR A 225 10.72 0.16 23.03
CA THR A 225 11.01 -1.06 23.79
C THR A 225 12.49 -1.49 23.60
N PRO A 226 13.45 -0.79 24.24
CA PRO A 226 14.85 -1.16 24.18
C PRO A 226 15.06 -2.62 24.65
N GLY A 227 15.82 -3.39 23.87
CA GLY A 227 16.05 -4.81 24.12
C GLY A 227 15.16 -5.75 23.31
N GLY A 228 14.30 -5.21 22.45
CA GLY A 228 13.47 -5.96 21.50
C GLY A 228 12.00 -6.03 21.88
N CYS A 229 11.18 -6.51 20.96
CA CYS A 229 9.74 -6.66 21.16
C CYS A 229 9.40 -7.62 22.29
N LYS A 230 8.68 -7.15 23.29
CA LYS A 230 8.15 -8.00 24.36
C LYS A 230 6.88 -8.73 23.95
N ASP A 231 6.19 -8.20 22.94
CA ASP A 231 5.06 -8.82 22.29
C ASP A 231 5.09 -8.56 20.80
N ASP A 232 4.25 -9.24 20.01
CA ASP A 232 4.12 -9.02 18.59
C ASP A 232 3.53 -7.61 18.35
N ILE A 233 4.09 -6.88 17.41
CA ILE A 233 3.71 -5.51 17.09
C ILE A 233 3.06 -5.51 15.72
N SER A 234 1.78 -5.13 15.65
CA SER A 234 1.06 -5.03 14.38
C SER A 234 0.29 -3.71 14.30
N CYS A 235 0.51 -2.98 13.22
CA CYS A 235 -0.21 -1.74 12.92
C CYS A 235 -0.74 -1.80 11.50
N VAL A 236 -2.04 -1.58 11.37
CA VAL A 236 -2.77 -1.50 10.09
C VAL A 236 -3.23 -0.08 9.87
N VAL A 237 -3.06 0.42 8.64
CA VAL A 237 -3.58 1.72 8.22
C VAL A 237 -4.44 1.54 6.97
N CYS A 238 -5.67 2.06 7.02
CA CYS A 238 -6.55 2.20 5.86
C CYS A 238 -6.65 3.70 5.52
N TYR A 239 -6.24 4.10 4.33
CA TYR A 239 -6.24 5.49 3.88
C TYR A 239 -7.11 5.65 2.64
N LEU A 240 -8.20 6.41 2.74
CA LEU A 240 -9.09 6.71 1.62
C LEU A 240 -8.66 8.03 0.97
N ARG A 241 -8.31 8.00 -0.32
CA ARG A 241 -7.83 9.16 -1.06
C ARG A 241 -8.07 9.03 -2.56
N HIS A 242 -7.77 10.07 -3.29
CA HIS A 242 -7.67 9.94 -4.74
C HIS A 242 -6.47 9.07 -5.12
N PRO A 243 -6.59 8.23 -6.16
CA PRO A 243 -5.49 7.39 -6.60
C PRO A 243 -4.34 8.26 -7.15
N ARG A 244 -3.13 7.93 -6.77
CA ARG A 244 -1.92 8.48 -7.37
C ARG A 244 -1.66 7.74 -8.67
N VAL A 245 -1.56 8.46 -9.77
CA VAL A 245 -1.38 7.88 -11.10
C VAL A 245 0.01 8.19 -11.62
N MET A 246 0.72 7.16 -12.06
CA MET A 246 2.02 7.25 -12.71
C MET A 246 1.90 6.78 -14.14
N ARG A 247 2.57 7.46 -15.06
CA ARG A 247 2.67 7.03 -16.46
C ARG A 247 4.10 6.69 -16.86
N VAL A 248 4.26 5.58 -17.57
CA VAL A 248 5.54 5.13 -18.12
C VAL A 248 5.41 5.07 -19.64
N LEU A 249 6.15 5.92 -20.34
CA LEU A 249 6.20 5.92 -21.79
C LEU A 249 7.48 5.21 -22.27
N THR A 250 7.33 4.26 -23.18
CA THR A 250 8.48 3.48 -23.68
C THR A 250 8.31 3.10 -25.15
N GLY A 251 9.33 3.37 -25.95
CA GLY A 251 9.33 3.17 -27.39
C GLY A 251 8.66 4.30 -28.17
N PRO A 252 9.03 4.49 -29.44
CA PRO A 252 8.40 5.47 -30.32
C PRO A 252 7.05 4.98 -30.85
N PRO A 253 6.08 5.88 -31.17
CA PRO A 253 4.87 5.56 -31.90
C PRO A 253 5.17 4.90 -33.25
N PHE A 254 4.23 4.10 -33.76
CA PHE A 254 4.41 3.47 -35.08
C PHE A 254 4.52 4.50 -36.18
N TYR A 255 3.62 5.49 -36.18
CA TYR A 255 3.63 6.59 -37.15
C TYR A 255 4.22 7.86 -36.52
N LYS A 256 5.15 8.51 -37.23
CA LYS A 256 5.79 9.74 -36.75
C LYS A 256 4.80 10.91 -36.57
N GLU A 257 3.72 10.93 -37.31
CA GLU A 257 2.63 11.91 -37.20
C GLU A 257 1.93 11.86 -35.84
N HIS A 258 2.05 10.75 -35.12
CA HIS A 258 1.51 10.59 -33.77
C HIS A 258 2.48 11.06 -32.66
N ASP A 259 3.69 11.51 -32.99
CA ASP A 259 4.72 11.90 -32.00
C ASP A 259 4.21 13.03 -31.08
N ALA A 260 3.49 14.02 -31.65
CA ALA A 260 2.95 15.14 -30.86
C ALA A 260 1.85 14.68 -29.89
N ASP A 261 0.96 13.78 -30.34
CA ASP A 261 -0.10 13.23 -29.46
C ASP A 261 0.47 12.32 -28.38
N TYR A 262 1.46 11.54 -28.74
CA TYR A 262 2.20 10.70 -27.80
C TYR A 262 2.93 11.54 -26.74
N ALA A 263 3.58 12.63 -27.12
CA ALA A 263 4.25 13.53 -26.22
C ALA A 263 3.27 14.24 -25.27
N ARG A 264 2.09 14.64 -25.74
CA ARG A 264 1.05 15.21 -24.89
C ARG A 264 0.58 14.29 -23.79
N LYS A 265 0.65 12.96 -23.99
CA LYS A 265 0.37 11.99 -22.93
C LYS A 265 1.31 12.10 -21.73
N ALA A 266 2.48 12.71 -21.89
CA ALA A 266 3.44 12.94 -20.79
C ALA A 266 3.13 14.21 -19.96
N THR A 267 2.15 15.02 -20.33
CA THR A 267 1.91 16.34 -19.69
C THR A 267 0.55 16.46 -19.00
N LEU A 268 -0.36 15.53 -19.17
CA LEU A 268 -1.75 15.66 -18.72
C LEU A 268 -2.11 14.70 -17.59
N GLY A 269 -2.44 15.25 -16.43
CA GLY A 269 -3.21 14.58 -15.38
C GLY A 269 -2.48 13.49 -14.58
N PHE A 270 -1.14 13.58 -14.46
CA PHE A 270 -0.35 12.56 -13.74
C PHE A 270 0.53 13.17 -12.66
N ASP A 271 0.65 12.45 -11.56
CA ASP A 271 1.52 12.87 -10.46
C ASP A 271 3.01 12.68 -10.82
N HIS A 272 3.31 11.63 -11.59
CA HIS A 272 4.67 11.34 -12.05
C HIS A 272 4.69 10.69 -13.43
N VAL A 273 5.66 11.09 -14.25
CA VAL A 273 5.93 10.53 -15.57
C VAL A 273 7.35 9.98 -15.63
N VAL A 274 7.49 8.82 -16.26
CA VAL A 274 8.78 8.18 -16.56
C VAL A 274 8.88 7.95 -18.05
N ILE A 275 9.93 8.49 -18.65
CA ILE A 275 10.29 8.27 -20.05
C ILE A 275 11.39 7.22 -20.11
N CYS A 276 11.09 6.08 -20.73
CA CYS A 276 12.03 4.97 -20.86
C CYS A 276 12.51 4.84 -22.31
N GLY A 277 13.80 5.14 -22.53
CA GLY A 277 14.49 5.01 -23.83
C GLY A 277 14.86 6.35 -24.47
N GLY A 278 16.06 6.39 -25.04
CA GLY A 278 16.62 7.60 -25.67
C GLY A 278 15.75 8.12 -26.82
N THR A 279 15.26 7.25 -27.69
CA THR A 279 14.36 7.64 -28.80
C THR A 279 13.08 8.27 -28.28
N THR A 280 12.49 7.71 -27.22
CA THR A 280 11.29 8.26 -26.57
C THR A 280 11.59 9.63 -25.97
N ALA A 281 12.73 9.78 -25.29
CA ALA A 281 13.17 11.05 -24.72
C ALA A 281 13.40 12.11 -25.82
N ASN A 282 14.01 11.76 -26.95
CA ASN A 282 14.18 12.67 -28.09
C ASN A 282 12.86 13.17 -28.68
N ILE A 283 11.82 12.30 -28.73
CA ILE A 283 10.47 12.73 -29.13
C ILE A 283 9.94 13.75 -28.15
N MET A 284 10.04 13.48 -26.85
CA MET A 284 9.58 14.44 -25.81
C MET A 284 10.33 15.77 -25.88
N GLU A 285 11.66 15.75 -26.10
CA GLU A 285 12.44 16.96 -26.26
C GLU A 285 11.98 17.80 -27.47
N ARG A 286 11.72 17.13 -28.58
CA ARG A 286 11.30 17.82 -29.81
C ARG A 286 9.90 18.38 -29.71
N GLU A 287 8.94 17.59 -29.25
CA GLU A 287 7.51 17.95 -29.25
C GLU A 287 7.12 18.87 -28.09
N LEU A 288 7.77 18.72 -26.93
CA LEU A 288 7.46 19.52 -25.73
C LEU A 288 8.41 20.70 -25.53
N GLY A 289 9.52 20.77 -26.29
CA GLY A 289 10.53 21.82 -26.14
C GLY A 289 11.34 21.75 -24.82
N VAL A 290 11.33 20.61 -24.15
CA VAL A 290 11.98 20.42 -22.84
C VAL A 290 13.20 19.52 -23.00
N LYS A 291 14.36 19.92 -22.46
CA LYS A 291 15.61 19.14 -22.54
C LYS A 291 15.79 18.19 -21.37
N VAL A 292 16.35 17.03 -21.65
CA VAL A 292 16.82 16.10 -20.62
C VAL A 292 18.07 16.68 -19.96
N LYS A 293 18.00 16.92 -18.67
CA LYS A 293 19.13 17.36 -17.82
C LYS A 293 19.65 16.19 -17.02
N VAL A 294 20.93 15.87 -17.13
CA VAL A 294 21.59 14.80 -16.37
C VAL A 294 22.58 15.41 -15.40
N LYS A 295 22.56 14.99 -14.14
CA LYS A 295 23.56 15.42 -13.15
C LYS A 295 24.82 14.60 -13.31
N LEU A 296 25.98 15.27 -13.46
CA LEU A 296 27.28 14.62 -13.60
C LEU A 296 27.67 13.76 -12.38
N SER A 297 27.16 14.08 -11.19
CA SER A 297 27.33 13.27 -9.97
C SER A 297 26.77 11.86 -10.12
N ASP A 298 25.70 11.70 -10.89
CA ASP A 298 24.95 10.45 -10.99
C ASP A 298 25.61 9.47 -11.98
N MET A 299 26.55 9.95 -12.78
CA MET A 299 27.33 9.11 -13.71
C MET A 299 28.28 8.13 -12.99
N LYS A 300 28.73 8.44 -11.78
CA LYS A 300 29.67 7.59 -11.01
C LYS A 300 29.01 6.45 -10.24
N SER A 301 27.70 6.52 -10.01
CA SER A 301 26.95 5.56 -9.19
C SER A 301 25.96 4.71 -10.00
N SER A 302 26.13 4.62 -11.31
CA SER A 302 25.13 4.08 -12.23
C SER A 302 24.92 2.55 -12.18
N GLY A 303 25.82 1.79 -11.54
CA GLY A 303 25.70 0.33 -11.41
C GLY A 303 25.54 -0.40 -12.75
N GLY A 304 26.16 0.12 -13.82
CA GLY A 304 26.09 -0.42 -15.17
C GLY A 304 24.89 0.03 -16.01
N LEU A 305 24.01 0.86 -15.46
CA LEU A 305 22.92 1.52 -16.19
C LEU A 305 23.28 2.99 -16.45
N PRO A 306 22.80 3.60 -17.55
CA PRO A 306 22.91 5.05 -17.74
C PRO A 306 22.24 5.85 -16.61
N PRO A 307 22.73 7.07 -16.33
CA PRO A 307 22.18 7.90 -15.26
C PRO A 307 20.75 8.34 -15.55
N VAL A 308 20.03 8.71 -14.48
CA VAL A 308 18.68 9.27 -14.58
C VAL A 308 18.78 10.72 -15.06
N GLY A 309 18.03 11.05 -16.12
CA GLY A 309 17.79 12.41 -16.55
C GLY A 309 16.51 12.96 -15.92
N THR A 310 16.41 14.29 -15.84
CA THR A 310 15.20 15.00 -15.48
C THR A 310 14.72 15.85 -16.65
N MET A 311 13.41 15.85 -16.91
CA MET A 311 12.74 16.74 -17.87
C MET A 311 11.81 17.65 -17.07
N GLU A 312 12.12 18.93 -17.05
CA GLU A 312 11.40 19.93 -16.26
C GLU A 312 9.93 20.02 -16.70
N GLY A 313 8.99 19.94 -15.74
CA GLY A 313 7.56 19.94 -16.02
C GLY A 313 7.00 18.63 -16.63
N VAL A 314 7.85 17.61 -16.85
CA VAL A 314 7.45 16.31 -17.40
C VAL A 314 7.72 15.19 -16.40
N GLY A 315 8.98 14.93 -16.06
CA GLY A 315 9.32 13.83 -15.17
C GLY A 315 10.78 13.40 -15.25
N ILE A 316 11.02 12.08 -15.17
CA ILE A 316 12.36 11.51 -15.33
C ILE A 316 12.51 10.77 -16.66
N ALA A 317 13.74 10.78 -17.18
CA ALA A 317 14.14 10.00 -18.35
C ALA A 317 15.19 8.97 -17.95
N THR A 318 15.04 7.74 -18.42
CA THR A 318 15.98 6.65 -18.19
C THR A 318 16.32 5.95 -19.53
N GLU A 319 17.36 5.14 -19.50
CA GLU A 319 17.56 4.16 -20.57
C GLU A 319 16.33 3.21 -20.62
N GLY A 320 16.12 2.59 -21.77
CA GLY A 320 14.88 1.84 -22.03
C GLY A 320 14.82 0.45 -21.39
N ILE A 321 15.03 -0.57 -22.25
CA ILE A 321 14.72 -1.97 -21.93
C ILE A 321 15.59 -2.56 -20.83
N LEU A 322 16.87 -2.16 -20.73
CA LEU A 322 17.76 -2.65 -19.68
C LEU A 322 17.31 -2.19 -18.30
N THR A 323 16.88 -0.93 -18.17
CA THR A 323 16.34 -0.41 -16.92
C THR A 323 15.05 -1.10 -16.54
N LEU A 324 14.11 -1.29 -17.50
CA LEU A 324 12.86 -2.00 -17.26
C LEU A 324 13.09 -3.48 -16.92
N GLY A 325 14.07 -4.14 -17.53
CA GLY A 325 14.47 -5.50 -17.19
C GLY A 325 14.97 -5.62 -15.73
N ARG A 326 15.71 -4.60 -15.27
CA ARG A 326 16.16 -4.55 -13.88
C ARG A 326 15.01 -4.31 -12.90
N VAL A 327 14.09 -3.41 -13.25
CA VAL A 327 12.84 -3.18 -12.50
C VAL A 327 12.03 -4.47 -12.39
N LEU A 328 11.85 -5.20 -13.50
CA LEU A 328 11.15 -6.49 -13.51
C LEU A 328 11.78 -7.49 -12.54
N SER A 329 13.10 -7.68 -12.64
CA SER A 329 13.82 -8.62 -11.77
C SER A 329 13.64 -8.27 -10.27
N ALA A 330 13.65 -6.97 -9.93
CA ALA A 330 13.44 -6.52 -8.56
C ALA A 330 12.00 -6.79 -8.08
N LEU A 331 11.00 -6.53 -8.93
CA LEU A 331 9.58 -6.75 -8.59
C LEU A 331 9.25 -8.24 -8.41
N GLU A 332 9.76 -9.11 -9.28
CA GLU A 332 9.52 -10.55 -9.19
C GLU A 332 10.21 -11.18 -7.96
N GLN A 333 11.37 -10.69 -7.58
CA GLN A 333 12.11 -11.14 -6.41
C GLN A 333 11.76 -10.37 -5.13
N MET A 334 10.81 -9.44 -5.18
CA MET A 334 10.40 -8.56 -4.08
C MET A 334 11.60 -7.88 -3.39
N ARG A 335 12.63 -7.52 -4.20
CA ARG A 335 13.81 -6.83 -3.68
C ARG A 335 13.50 -5.38 -3.36
N PRO A 336 13.99 -4.85 -2.23
CA PRO A 336 13.76 -3.46 -1.88
C PRO A 336 14.48 -2.51 -2.86
N PRO A 337 13.85 -1.36 -3.23
CA PRO A 337 14.40 -0.42 -4.21
C PRO A 337 15.83 0.06 -3.89
N GLU A 338 16.18 0.18 -2.62
CA GLU A 338 17.48 0.66 -2.15
C GLU A 338 18.66 -0.21 -2.60
N ARG A 339 18.40 -1.46 -2.95
CA ARG A 339 19.41 -2.42 -3.44
C ARG A 339 19.63 -2.34 -4.94
N GLU A 340 18.83 -1.53 -5.64
CA GLU A 340 18.88 -1.44 -7.10
C GLU A 340 19.71 -0.22 -7.57
N PRO A 341 20.28 -0.28 -8.80
CA PRO A 341 20.93 0.86 -9.44
C PRO A 341 20.02 2.09 -9.52
N ALA A 342 20.60 3.28 -9.52
CA ALA A 342 19.87 4.56 -9.40
C ALA A 342 18.67 4.67 -10.37
N ALA A 343 18.83 4.28 -11.65
CA ALA A 343 17.75 4.35 -12.64
C ALA A 343 16.58 3.40 -12.31
N ALA A 344 16.87 2.14 -11.98
CA ALA A 344 15.85 1.18 -11.60
C ALA A 344 15.19 1.56 -10.26
N ARG A 345 15.99 2.01 -9.29
CA ARG A 345 15.51 2.51 -8.00
C ARG A 345 14.53 3.65 -8.17
N ALA A 346 14.86 4.66 -8.97
CA ALA A 346 14.00 5.81 -9.21
C ALA A 346 12.64 5.45 -9.80
N ILE A 347 12.57 4.41 -10.63
CA ILE A 347 11.31 3.88 -11.17
C ILE A 347 10.56 3.10 -10.09
N LEU A 348 11.23 2.19 -9.37
CA LEU A 348 10.63 1.34 -8.33
C LEU A 348 10.03 2.17 -7.19
N GLU A 349 10.76 3.16 -6.68
CA GLU A 349 10.25 4.05 -5.63
C GLU A 349 8.98 4.77 -6.06
N ARG A 350 8.91 5.21 -7.33
CA ARG A 350 7.70 5.81 -7.89
C ARG A 350 6.57 4.80 -8.00
N MET A 351 6.84 3.60 -8.54
CA MET A 351 5.84 2.53 -8.65
C MET A 351 5.27 2.17 -7.26
N MET A 352 6.12 2.12 -6.23
CA MET A 352 5.65 1.82 -4.87
C MET A 352 4.73 2.90 -4.29
N ARG A 353 4.96 4.18 -4.64
CA ARG A 353 4.17 5.33 -4.15
C ARG A 353 2.88 5.56 -4.92
N HIS A 354 2.69 4.96 -6.10
CA HIS A 354 1.51 5.13 -6.95
C HIS A 354 0.61 3.91 -6.90
N ASP A 355 -0.67 4.11 -7.18
CA ASP A 355 -1.71 3.10 -7.11
C ASP A 355 -2.07 2.57 -8.48
N ARG A 356 -2.07 3.47 -9.47
CA ARG A 356 -2.31 3.16 -10.87
C ARG A 356 -1.05 3.45 -11.66
N ILE A 357 -0.60 2.47 -12.44
CA ILE A 357 0.54 2.61 -13.33
C ILE A 357 0.05 2.39 -14.76
N GLU A 358 0.20 3.42 -15.59
CA GLU A 358 -0.19 3.39 -16.99
C GLU A 358 1.04 3.27 -17.87
N PHE A 359 1.18 2.16 -18.57
CA PHE A 359 2.20 1.99 -19.59
C PHE A 359 1.66 2.41 -20.94
N VAL A 360 2.37 3.31 -21.63
CA VAL A 360 2.13 3.70 -23.02
C VAL A 360 3.32 3.20 -23.86
N ILE A 361 3.06 2.18 -24.65
CA ILE A 361 4.10 1.48 -25.42
C ILE A 361 4.00 1.92 -26.88
N GLY A 362 5.03 2.62 -27.35
CA GLY A 362 5.19 2.87 -28.76
C GLY A 362 5.52 1.57 -29.53
N THR A 363 4.87 1.36 -30.65
CA THR A 363 4.94 0.10 -31.39
C THR A 363 5.87 0.14 -32.60
N LYS A 364 6.53 1.27 -32.87
CA LYS A 364 7.53 1.35 -33.94
C LYS A 364 8.79 0.58 -33.56
N VAL A 365 9.24 -0.24 -34.49
CA VAL A 365 10.56 -0.90 -34.44
C VAL A 365 11.62 0.14 -34.81
N ASN A 366 12.71 0.22 -34.04
CA ASN A 366 13.74 1.22 -34.24
C ASN A 366 14.60 0.83 -35.45
N GLU A 367 14.51 1.57 -36.56
CA GLU A 367 15.25 1.31 -37.83
C GLU A 367 16.77 1.50 -37.70
N SER A 368 17.23 2.11 -36.60
CA SER A 368 18.68 2.37 -36.37
C SER A 368 19.51 1.12 -36.10
N HIS A 369 18.87 0.00 -35.86
CA HIS A 369 19.52 -1.31 -35.74
C HIS A 369 18.97 -2.22 -36.84
N GLN A 370 19.62 -2.16 -38.02
CA GLN A 370 19.39 -3.11 -39.14
C GLN A 370 19.95 -4.52 -38.79
N ASP A 371 19.57 -5.03 -37.62
CA ASP A 371 19.90 -6.38 -37.19
C ASP A 371 18.68 -7.28 -37.46
N PRO A 372 18.83 -8.47 -38.05
CA PRO A 372 17.74 -9.44 -38.26
C PRO A 372 16.99 -9.85 -36.98
N ASN A 373 17.46 -9.43 -35.80
CA ASN A 373 16.85 -9.68 -34.50
C ASN A 373 15.82 -8.62 -34.04
N ILE A 374 15.48 -7.64 -34.85
CA ILE A 374 14.61 -6.50 -34.54
C ILE A 374 13.16 -6.86 -34.13
N PRO A 375 12.50 -7.89 -34.67
CA PRO A 375 11.23 -8.34 -34.09
C PRO A 375 11.33 -8.71 -32.61
N GLN A 376 12.52 -9.13 -32.16
CA GLN A 376 12.76 -9.52 -30.76
C GLN A 376 12.73 -8.33 -29.80
N ASP A 377 13.16 -7.13 -30.19
CA ASP A 377 13.19 -5.97 -29.28
C ASP A 377 11.78 -5.47 -28.92
N LEU A 378 10.85 -5.42 -29.85
CA LEU A 378 9.46 -5.03 -29.59
C LEU A 378 8.74 -6.11 -28.76
N GLU A 379 8.91 -7.38 -29.13
CA GLU A 379 8.36 -8.50 -28.37
C GLU A 379 8.97 -8.56 -26.96
N LEU A 380 10.28 -8.31 -26.83
CA LEU A 380 10.94 -8.22 -25.54
C LEU A 380 10.38 -7.09 -24.69
N ARG A 381 10.19 -5.88 -25.24
CA ARG A 381 9.59 -4.74 -24.53
C ARG A 381 8.18 -5.04 -24.07
N ARG A 382 7.34 -5.59 -24.96
CA ARG A 382 5.96 -6.00 -24.62
C ARG A 382 5.94 -7.06 -23.53
N SER A 383 6.82 -8.06 -23.64
CA SER A 383 6.94 -9.13 -22.65
C SER A 383 7.37 -8.60 -21.28
N VAL A 384 8.41 -7.74 -21.25
CA VAL A 384 8.91 -7.13 -20.01
C VAL A 384 7.81 -6.29 -19.34
N VAL A 385 7.11 -5.43 -20.09
CA VAL A 385 6.04 -4.60 -19.50
C VAL A 385 4.87 -5.46 -19.01
N LYS A 386 4.44 -6.47 -19.75
CA LYS A 386 3.38 -7.40 -19.29
C LYS A 386 3.77 -8.12 -17.99
N ARG A 387 5.03 -8.55 -17.87
CA ARG A 387 5.53 -9.19 -16.66
C ARG A 387 5.62 -8.20 -15.49
N ILE A 388 6.06 -6.96 -15.73
CA ILE A 388 6.05 -5.88 -14.72
C ILE A 388 4.61 -5.66 -14.24
N ALA A 389 3.65 -5.53 -15.15
CA ALA A 389 2.24 -5.37 -14.81
C ALA A 389 1.74 -6.51 -13.92
N SER A 390 1.97 -7.75 -14.34
CA SER A 390 1.58 -8.93 -13.56
C SER A 390 2.23 -8.96 -12.17
N ALA A 391 3.52 -8.60 -12.04
CA ALA A 391 4.20 -8.54 -10.75
C ALA A 391 3.64 -7.44 -9.85
N LEU A 392 3.36 -6.25 -10.40
CA LEU A 392 2.76 -5.13 -9.68
C LEU A 392 1.35 -5.46 -9.17
N GLU A 393 0.53 -6.10 -9.98
CA GLU A 393 -0.83 -6.50 -9.60
C GLU A 393 -0.82 -7.60 -8.53
N LYS A 394 -0.04 -8.66 -8.73
CA LYS A 394 -0.02 -9.83 -7.85
C LYS A 394 0.66 -9.56 -6.51
N ASN A 395 1.85 -8.91 -6.54
CA ASN A 395 2.70 -8.79 -5.37
C ASN A 395 2.51 -7.47 -4.63
N TYR A 396 2.03 -6.43 -5.33
CA TYR A 396 1.95 -5.06 -4.78
C TYR A 396 0.55 -4.45 -4.85
N ARG A 397 -0.47 -5.21 -5.31
CA ARG A 397 -1.88 -4.78 -5.39
C ARG A 397 -2.09 -3.45 -6.14
N LYS A 398 -1.23 -3.18 -7.13
CA LYS A 398 -1.35 -2.00 -8.00
C LYS A 398 -2.34 -2.29 -9.12
N LYS A 399 -2.98 -1.23 -9.67
CA LYS A 399 -3.75 -1.32 -10.91
C LYS A 399 -2.86 -0.94 -12.08
N VAL A 400 -2.79 -1.77 -13.11
CA VAL A 400 -1.92 -1.51 -14.25
C VAL A 400 -2.73 -1.53 -15.55
N THR A 401 -2.51 -0.52 -16.40
CA THR A 401 -3.04 -0.48 -17.76
C THR A 401 -1.90 -0.42 -18.75
N ILE A 402 -2.10 -1.00 -19.93
CA ILE A 402 -1.12 -1.03 -21.02
C ILE A 402 -1.81 -0.58 -22.30
N ASP A 403 -1.40 0.59 -22.80
CA ASP A 403 -1.84 1.14 -24.07
C ASP A 403 -0.75 1.03 -25.11
N TYR A 404 -1.11 0.65 -26.33
CA TYR A 404 -0.20 0.54 -27.48
C TYR A 404 -0.43 1.73 -28.42
N TYR A 405 0.70 2.33 -28.87
CA TYR A 405 0.68 3.57 -29.64
C TYR A 405 1.46 3.52 -30.94
#